data_a8ef33481a2fa6927684442e20b7c8ae
#
_entry.id   a8ef33481a2fa6927684442e20b7c8ae
#
_cell.length_a   1.000
_cell.length_b   1.000
_cell.length_c   1.000
_cell.angle_alpha   90.00
_cell.angle_beta   90.00
_cell.angle_gamma   90.00
#
_symmetry.space_group_name_H-M   'P 1'
#
loop_
_entity.id
_entity.type
_entity.pdbx_description
1 polymer ?
#
loop_
_entity_poly.entity_id
_entity_poly.type
_entity_poly.pdbx_seq_one_letter_code
_entity_poly.pdbx_strand_id
1 'polypeptide(L)'
;RLITHRLYASWGHGVAAGDTVAWLDEAGIPYRDLCFLGSKPQVEADCYLDDAPHNVAELREAGNHVIVFDQPYNRAVHGPRASSWLEVEELVVRRMTERGAAVQTALPGVGEPATGRLRNAAQVAPLGRRSSS
;
A
#
# COMPACT_ATOMS: atom_id res chain seq x y z
N ARG A 1 3.84 2.45 4.81
CA ARG A 1 2.60 2.38 5.62
C ARG A 1 1.41 2.08 4.74
N LEU A 2 0.49 1.25 5.25
CA LEU A 2 -0.83 1.01 4.65
C LEU A 2 -1.90 1.62 5.55
N ILE A 3 -2.90 2.27 4.93
CA ILE A 3 -4.01 2.90 5.65
C ILE A 3 -5.31 2.34 5.08
N THR A 4 -6.19 1.87 5.95
CA THR A 4 -7.46 1.28 5.55
C THR A 4 -8.60 1.67 6.49
N HIS A 5 -9.82 1.78 5.94
CA HIS A 5 -11.06 2.04 6.68
C HIS A 5 -11.83 0.76 7.04
N ARG A 6 -11.27 -0.41 6.83
CA ARG A 6 -11.99 -1.70 6.91
C ARG A 6 -12.63 -2.03 8.27
N LEU A 7 -12.29 -1.30 9.34
CA LEU A 7 -12.93 -1.52 10.65
C LEU A 7 -14.41 -1.10 10.72
N TYR A 8 -14.93 -0.43 9.71
CA TYR A 8 -16.36 -0.08 9.62
C TYR A 8 -17.27 -1.25 9.23
N ALA A 9 -16.70 -2.42 8.91
CA ALA A 9 -17.50 -3.59 8.60
C ALA A 9 -18.22 -4.13 9.85
N SER A 10 -19.49 -4.47 9.69
CA SER A 10 -20.38 -5.00 10.75
C SER A 10 -19.98 -6.38 11.32
N TRP A 11 -18.88 -6.92 10.90
CA TRP A 11 -18.42 -8.29 11.19
C TRP A 11 -17.54 -8.42 12.44
N GLY A 12 -17.29 -7.31 13.12
CA GLY A 12 -16.38 -7.25 14.26
C GLY A 12 -14.95 -6.87 13.86
N HIS A 13 -14.33 -6.01 14.68
CA HIS A 13 -13.01 -5.43 14.41
C HIS A 13 -11.91 -6.50 14.31
N GLY A 14 -11.98 -7.53 15.16
CA GLY A 14 -10.98 -8.61 15.16
C GLY A 14 -10.98 -9.40 13.87
N VAL A 15 -12.16 -9.70 13.30
CA VAL A 15 -12.28 -10.40 12.02
C VAL A 15 -11.76 -9.52 10.89
N ALA A 16 -12.22 -8.28 10.79
CA ALA A 16 -11.81 -7.35 9.73
C ALA A 16 -10.29 -7.08 9.73
N ALA A 17 -9.69 -6.92 10.91
CA ALA A 17 -8.25 -6.74 11.03
C ALA A 17 -7.49 -8.01 10.66
N GLY A 18 -7.91 -9.17 11.16
CA GLY A 18 -7.29 -10.47 10.89
C GLY A 18 -7.34 -10.83 9.40
N ASP A 19 -8.48 -10.68 8.76
CA ASP A 19 -8.64 -10.95 7.33
C ASP A 19 -7.79 -9.99 6.46
N THR A 20 -7.67 -8.74 6.89
CA THR A 20 -6.83 -7.77 6.19
C THR A 20 -5.35 -8.17 6.24
N VAL A 21 -4.86 -8.55 7.42
CA VAL A 21 -3.47 -9.02 7.59
C VAL A 21 -3.24 -10.30 6.79
N ALA A 22 -4.12 -11.29 6.93
CA ALA A 22 -4.00 -12.55 6.20
C ALA A 22 -3.97 -12.34 4.68
N TRP A 23 -4.82 -11.45 4.15
CA TRP A 23 -4.82 -11.11 2.74
C TRP A 23 -3.51 -10.43 2.29
N LEU A 24 -2.99 -9.50 3.08
CA LEU A 24 -1.72 -8.82 2.78
C LEU A 24 -0.54 -9.81 2.75
N ASP A 25 -0.51 -10.75 3.70
CA ASP A 25 0.51 -11.79 3.78
C ASP A 25 0.40 -12.76 2.59
N GLU A 26 -0.82 -13.19 2.24
CA GLU A 26 -1.06 -14.06 1.09
C GLU A 26 -0.69 -13.37 -0.23
N ALA A 27 -1.02 -12.09 -0.38
CA ALA A 27 -0.67 -11.29 -1.55
C ALA A 27 0.82 -10.92 -1.61
N GLY A 28 1.60 -11.18 -0.55
CA GLY A 28 3.01 -10.85 -0.47
C GLY A 28 3.28 -9.34 -0.48
N ILE A 29 2.33 -8.53 0.01
CA ILE A 29 2.45 -7.08 0.05
C ILE A 29 3.27 -6.67 1.28
N PRO A 30 4.49 -6.14 1.12
CA PRO A 30 5.31 -5.74 2.25
C PRO A 30 4.79 -4.45 2.86
N TYR A 31 4.68 -4.40 4.18
CA TYR A 31 4.39 -3.17 4.91
C TYR A 31 5.14 -3.13 6.24
N ARG A 32 5.39 -1.93 6.72
CA ARG A 32 5.97 -1.70 8.04
C ARG A 32 4.89 -1.40 9.07
N ASP A 33 3.93 -0.56 8.68
CA ASP A 33 2.85 -0.13 9.55
C ASP A 33 1.51 -0.35 8.82
N LEU A 34 0.53 -0.92 9.52
CA LEU A 34 -0.85 -1.06 9.06
C LEU A 34 -1.74 -0.22 9.97
N CYS A 35 -2.37 0.80 9.41
CA CYS A 35 -3.19 1.77 10.15
C CYS A 35 -4.66 1.60 9.77
N PHE A 36 -5.51 1.39 10.77
CA PHE A 36 -6.96 1.39 10.62
C PHE A 36 -7.49 2.75 11.08
N LEU A 37 -7.73 3.66 10.14
CA LEU A 37 -8.09 5.04 10.45
C LEU A 37 -9.28 5.50 9.62
N GLY A 38 -10.12 6.35 10.22
CA GLY A 38 -11.23 7.03 9.54
C GLY A 38 -10.76 8.21 8.69
N SER A 39 -9.68 8.88 9.08
CA SER A 39 -9.11 10.02 8.36
C SER A 39 -7.63 9.75 8.04
N LYS A 40 -7.28 9.81 6.76
CA LYS A 40 -5.93 9.53 6.26
C LYS A 40 -4.89 10.62 6.58
N PRO A 41 -5.24 11.93 6.61
CA PRO A 41 -4.29 12.98 6.97
C PRO A 41 -3.67 12.85 8.36
N GLN A 42 -4.23 12.02 9.24
CA GLN A 42 -3.67 11.76 10.57
C GLN A 42 -2.33 11.00 10.54
N VAL A 43 -1.97 10.41 9.41
CA VAL A 43 -0.69 9.73 9.23
C VAL A 43 0.22 10.63 8.40
N GLU A 44 1.29 11.15 9.01
CA GLU A 44 2.27 11.93 8.27
C GLU A 44 3.03 11.08 7.25
N ALA A 45 3.10 11.56 6.02
CA ALA A 45 3.84 10.95 4.93
C ALA A 45 4.34 12.00 3.93
N ASP A 46 5.44 11.70 3.25
CA ASP A 46 6.00 12.57 2.20
C ASP A 46 5.19 12.53 0.92
N CYS A 47 4.46 11.44 0.71
CA CYS A 47 3.61 11.21 -0.45
C CYS A 47 2.52 10.20 -0.09
N TYR A 48 1.33 10.43 -0.62
CA TYR A 48 0.19 9.53 -0.51
C TYR A 48 -0.16 8.98 -1.89
N LEU A 49 -0.67 7.76 -1.92
CA LEU A 49 -1.29 7.16 -3.08
C LEU A 49 -2.73 6.80 -2.71
N ASP A 50 -3.70 7.29 -3.47
CA ASP A 50 -5.11 7.00 -3.26
C ASP A 50 -5.89 7.04 -4.57
N ASP A 51 -6.98 6.30 -4.66
CA ASP A 51 -7.86 6.25 -5.82
C ASP A 51 -9.21 6.93 -5.57
N ALA A 52 -9.62 7.07 -4.32
CA ALA A 52 -10.93 7.63 -3.96
C ALA A 52 -10.92 9.17 -4.01
N PRO A 53 -11.81 9.80 -4.82
CA PRO A 53 -11.82 11.26 -4.98
C PRO A 53 -11.93 12.05 -3.68
N HIS A 54 -12.75 11.59 -2.72
CA HIS A 54 -12.93 12.24 -1.44
C HIS A 54 -11.68 12.20 -0.56
N ASN A 55 -10.97 11.05 -0.54
CA ASN A 55 -9.70 10.93 0.18
C ASN A 55 -8.64 11.85 -0.41
N VAL A 56 -8.56 11.88 -1.77
CA VAL A 56 -7.60 12.75 -2.47
C VAL A 56 -7.87 14.22 -2.13
N ALA A 57 -9.15 14.63 -2.10
CA ALA A 57 -9.52 15.99 -1.73
C ALA A 57 -9.11 16.30 -0.29
N GLU A 58 -9.49 15.47 0.68
CA GLU A 58 -9.16 15.64 2.10
C GLU A 58 -7.63 15.72 2.33
N LEU A 59 -6.88 14.83 1.70
CA LEU A 59 -5.41 14.82 1.80
C LEU A 59 -4.78 16.10 1.24
N ARG A 60 -5.27 16.60 0.10
CA ARG A 60 -4.77 17.82 -0.52
C ARG A 60 -5.15 19.08 0.25
N GLU A 61 -6.37 19.15 0.79
CA GLU A 61 -6.81 20.22 1.69
C GLU A 61 -5.92 20.31 2.93
N ALA A 62 -5.44 19.16 3.42
CA ALA A 62 -4.46 19.09 4.50
C ALA A 62 -3.01 19.40 4.05
N GLY A 63 -2.79 19.81 2.79
CA GLY A 63 -1.47 20.22 2.27
C GLY A 63 -0.57 19.07 1.81
N ASN A 64 -1.09 17.87 1.69
CA ASN A 64 -0.30 16.70 1.34
C ASN A 64 -0.11 16.53 -0.18
N HIS A 65 1.02 15.93 -0.57
CA HIS A 65 1.27 15.50 -1.94
C HIS A 65 0.58 14.15 -2.19
N VAL A 66 -0.33 14.10 -3.16
CA VAL A 66 -1.14 12.91 -3.44
C VAL A 66 -1.02 12.52 -4.91
N ILE A 67 -0.58 11.29 -5.14
CA ILE A 67 -0.65 10.61 -6.43
C ILE A 67 -2.01 9.92 -6.52
N VAL A 68 -2.73 10.14 -7.61
CA VAL A 68 -4.01 9.48 -7.87
C VAL A 68 -3.76 8.18 -8.62
N PHE A 69 -4.20 7.04 -8.08
CA PHE A 69 -4.19 5.81 -8.87
C PHE A 69 -5.39 5.79 -9.80
N ASP A 70 -5.14 5.65 -11.11
CA ASP A 70 -6.17 5.81 -12.14
C ASP A 70 -7.26 4.75 -12.05
N GLN A 71 -8.50 5.24 -11.99
CA GLN A 71 -9.70 4.43 -11.98
C GLN A 71 -10.79 5.11 -12.83
N PRO A 72 -11.75 4.36 -13.40
CA PRO A 72 -12.82 4.95 -14.20
C PRO A 72 -13.62 6.04 -13.50
N TYR A 73 -13.79 5.92 -12.18
CA TYR A 73 -14.62 6.83 -11.36
C TYR A 73 -13.88 8.08 -10.89
N ASN A 74 -12.55 8.15 -11.05
CA ASN A 74 -11.76 9.29 -10.57
C ASN A 74 -11.13 10.14 -11.67
N ARG A 75 -11.55 9.97 -12.92
CA ARG A 75 -10.97 10.67 -14.08
C ARG A 75 -11.08 12.20 -14.01
N ALA A 76 -12.06 12.72 -13.28
CA ALA A 76 -12.22 14.15 -13.05
C ALA A 76 -11.22 14.73 -12.02
N VAL A 77 -10.51 13.88 -11.29
CA VAL A 77 -9.54 14.33 -10.28
C VAL A 77 -8.23 14.67 -10.99
N HIS A 78 -7.82 15.94 -10.95
CA HIS A 78 -6.57 16.42 -11.56
C HIS A 78 -5.36 16.15 -10.65
N GLY A 79 -4.14 16.29 -11.22
CA GLY A 79 -2.87 16.24 -10.51
C GLY A 79 -2.01 15.02 -10.86
N PRO A 80 -0.95 14.74 -10.09
CA PRO A 80 -0.11 13.57 -10.34
C PRO A 80 -0.95 12.30 -10.37
N ARG A 81 -0.79 11.51 -11.42
CA ARG A 81 -1.61 10.32 -11.67
C ARG A 81 -0.74 9.18 -12.17
N ALA A 82 -1.05 7.97 -11.74
CA ALA A 82 -0.44 6.73 -12.19
C ALA A 82 -1.51 5.72 -12.59
N SER A 83 -1.31 5.02 -13.69
CA SER A 83 -2.17 3.94 -14.19
C SER A 83 -1.59 2.55 -13.93
N SER A 84 -0.35 2.49 -13.49
CA SER A 84 0.38 1.26 -13.17
C SER A 84 1.27 1.44 -11.93
N TRP A 85 1.65 0.33 -11.32
CA TRP A 85 2.58 0.36 -10.20
C TRP A 85 3.97 0.86 -10.57
N LEU A 86 4.40 0.65 -11.82
CA LEU A 86 5.66 1.19 -12.33
C LEU A 86 5.64 2.72 -12.36
N GLU A 87 4.54 3.32 -12.85
CA GLU A 87 4.36 4.77 -12.84
C GLU A 87 4.27 5.33 -11.42
N VAL A 88 3.66 4.58 -10.48
CA VAL A 88 3.65 4.94 -9.05
C VAL A 88 5.08 5.04 -8.53
N GLU A 89 5.91 4.02 -8.79
CA GLU A 89 7.31 4.00 -8.36
C GLU A 89 8.08 5.20 -8.91
N GLU A 90 7.95 5.49 -10.20
CA GLU A 90 8.61 6.64 -10.84
C GLU A 90 8.21 7.98 -10.21
N LEU A 91 6.91 8.17 -9.93
CA LEU A 91 6.40 9.39 -9.30
C LEU A 91 6.87 9.53 -7.86
N VAL A 92 6.89 8.43 -7.09
CA VAL A 92 7.38 8.42 -5.71
C VAL A 92 8.88 8.73 -5.68
N VAL A 93 9.69 8.06 -6.50
CA VAL A 93 11.14 8.30 -6.60
C VAL A 93 11.41 9.75 -6.96
N ARG A 94 10.71 10.32 -7.95
CA ARG A 94 10.82 11.72 -8.32
C ARG A 94 10.54 12.64 -7.14
N ARG A 95 9.43 12.40 -6.42
CA ARG A 95 9.04 13.18 -5.26
C ARG A 95 10.09 13.13 -4.15
N MET A 96 10.62 11.95 -3.87
CA MET A 96 11.67 11.75 -2.87
C MET A 96 12.94 12.50 -3.25
N THR A 97 13.34 12.45 -4.53
CA THR A 97 14.50 13.17 -5.05
C THR A 97 14.33 14.69 -4.95
N GLU A 98 13.16 15.22 -5.30
CA GLU A 98 12.83 16.63 -5.16
C GLU A 98 12.94 17.14 -3.72
N ARG A 99 12.69 16.29 -2.75
CA ARG A 99 12.83 16.59 -1.32
C ARG A 99 14.24 16.37 -0.77
N GLY A 100 15.20 16.03 -1.62
CA GLY A 100 16.59 15.78 -1.23
C GLY A 100 16.80 14.46 -0.48
N ALA A 101 15.83 13.52 -0.53
CA ALA A 101 16.04 12.19 -0.03
C ALA A 101 17.02 11.44 -0.95
N ALA A 102 18.07 10.86 -0.37
CA ALA A 102 18.94 9.96 -1.11
C ALA A 102 18.13 8.69 -1.48
N VAL A 103 17.77 8.57 -2.74
CA VAL A 103 17.20 7.31 -3.25
C VAL A 103 18.34 6.30 -3.25
N GLN A 104 18.24 5.27 -2.43
CA GLN A 104 19.22 4.20 -2.38
C GLN A 104 19.07 3.38 -3.66
N THR A 105 19.80 3.76 -4.70
CA THR A 105 20.01 2.90 -5.86
C THR A 105 20.76 1.65 -5.40
N ALA A 106 20.36 0.48 -5.91
CA ALA A 106 21.00 -0.78 -5.59
C ALA A 106 22.53 -0.64 -5.61
N LEU A 107 23.19 -1.15 -4.56
CA LEU A 107 24.65 -1.08 -4.47
C LEU A 107 25.27 -1.72 -5.70
N PRO A 108 26.26 -1.08 -6.35
CA PRO A 108 26.96 -1.69 -7.49
C PRO A 108 27.58 -3.03 -7.07
N GLY A 109 27.22 -4.11 -7.75
CA GLY A 109 27.74 -5.46 -7.48
C GLY A 109 26.87 -6.35 -6.59
N VAL A 110 25.76 -5.88 -6.06
CA VAL A 110 24.70 -6.74 -5.56
C VAL A 110 23.81 -7.05 -6.76
N GLY A 111 23.84 -8.32 -7.18
CA GLY A 111 23.19 -8.81 -8.39
C GLY A 111 21.75 -8.30 -8.54
N GLU A 112 21.26 -8.31 -9.78
CA GLU A 112 19.95 -7.79 -10.17
C GLU A 112 18.92 -7.99 -9.06
N PRO A 113 18.09 -6.96 -8.77
CA PRO A 113 17.03 -7.11 -7.78
C PRO A 113 16.29 -8.38 -8.17
N ALA A 114 16.29 -9.36 -7.28
CA ALA A 114 15.57 -10.60 -7.52
C ALA A 114 14.15 -10.17 -7.89
N THR A 115 13.83 -10.25 -9.18
CA THR A 115 12.50 -10.05 -9.72
C THR A 115 11.60 -10.79 -8.78
N GLY A 116 10.79 -10.04 -8.02
CA GLY A 116 10.13 -10.48 -6.80
C GLY A 116 9.67 -11.92 -6.96
N ARG A 117 10.25 -12.80 -6.21
CA ARG A 117 9.71 -14.13 -6.08
C ARG A 117 8.37 -13.97 -5.37
N LEU A 118 7.34 -13.79 -6.16
CA LEU A 118 6.03 -14.32 -5.82
C LEU A 118 6.27 -15.81 -5.60
N ARG A 119 6.59 -16.19 -4.36
CA ARG A 119 6.64 -17.60 -4.00
C ARG A 119 5.21 -18.08 -4.21
N ASN A 120 5.05 -18.95 -5.22
CA ASN A 120 3.81 -19.65 -5.45
C ASN A 120 3.29 -20.16 -4.10
N ALA A 121 2.08 -19.77 -3.75
CA ALA A 121 1.33 -20.21 -2.57
C ALA A 121 1.08 -21.73 -2.53
N ALA A 122 1.66 -22.51 -3.42
CA ALA A 122 1.50 -23.95 -3.57
C ALA A 122 2.36 -24.80 -2.61
N GLN A 123 3.09 -24.22 -1.66
CA GLN A 123 3.95 -24.97 -0.74
C GLN A 123 3.68 -24.73 0.75
N VAL A 124 2.49 -24.30 1.12
CA VAL A 124 2.06 -24.36 2.52
C VAL A 124 1.46 -25.74 2.75
N ALA A 125 2.23 -26.63 3.38
CA ALA A 125 1.75 -27.94 3.81
C ALA A 125 0.55 -27.77 4.78
N PRO A 126 -0.51 -28.57 4.68
CA PRO A 126 -1.65 -28.46 5.59
C PRO A 126 -1.19 -28.80 7.02
N LEU A 127 -1.50 -27.92 7.95
CA LEU A 127 -1.33 -28.14 9.39
C LEU A 127 -2.07 -29.43 9.78
N GLY A 128 -1.31 -30.43 10.19
CA GLY A 128 -1.81 -31.74 10.62
C GLY A 128 -2.86 -31.58 11.74
N ARG A 129 -4.02 -32.17 11.53
CA ARG A 129 -5.04 -32.34 12.56
C ARG A 129 -4.43 -33.11 13.74
N ARG A 130 -4.37 -32.49 14.91
CA ARG A 130 -4.11 -33.22 16.15
C ARG A 130 -5.33 -34.11 16.43
N SER A 131 -5.14 -35.40 16.32
CA SER A 131 -6.10 -36.39 16.82
C SER A 131 -6.06 -36.37 18.35
N SER A 132 -7.20 -36.02 18.95
CA SER A 132 -7.44 -36.23 20.39
C SER A 132 -7.76 -37.70 20.61
N SER A 133 -6.97 -38.39 21.43
CA SER A 133 -7.35 -39.60 22.15
C SER A 133 -7.66 -39.22 23.58
#